data_b91da9a7eda9fde643a190f67159ab8b
#
_entry.id   b91da9a7eda9fde643a190f67159ab8b
#
_cell.length_a   1.000
_cell.length_b   1.000
_cell.length_c   1.000
_cell.angle_alpha   90.00
_cell.angle_beta   90.00
_cell.angle_gamma   90.00
#
_symmetry.space_group_name_H-M   'P 1'
#
loop_
_entity.id
_entity.type
_entity.pdbx_description
1 polymer ?
#
loop_
_entity_poly.entity_id
_entity_poly.type
_entity_poly.pdbx_seq_one_letter_code
_entity_poly.pdbx_strand_id
1 'polypeptide(L)'
;MDLITLDFETFYDKDFSLSKLTTEEYVRDIRFEIIGVGVKLNDGETEWASGTHEEIADYLAEFHWSESMVLAHNTLFDGAILSWLFDIKPKVWLDTLCMGRAVHGIEVSGSLKAMAERYGIGQKGTEVLDAKGKRREDFTDAELSRYGDYCINDVELTYNLFANMLSKFPRKELRIIDATLRMFIHPVLDLDLGLLETHLEDIKDQKDDLLAEANVSKKDLMSNQKFAELLCGYGVEPPMKVSPTT
;
A
#
# COMPACT_ATOMS: atom_id res chain seq x y z
N MET A 1 18.15 6.25 18.86
CA MET A 1 17.11 5.47 18.18
C MET A 1 17.53 5.43 16.74
N ASP A 2 17.78 4.24 16.24
CA ASP A 2 18.24 4.04 14.88
C ASP A 2 17.12 4.24 13.86
N LEU A 3 17.48 4.66 12.67
CA LEU A 3 16.60 4.74 11.51
C LEU A 3 17.00 3.62 10.55
N ILE A 4 16.08 2.71 10.31
CA ILE A 4 16.22 1.64 9.33
C ILE A 4 15.36 1.99 8.13
N THR A 5 16.00 2.30 7.00
CA THR A 5 15.31 2.53 5.73
C THR A 5 15.38 1.26 4.91
N LEU A 6 14.26 0.81 4.36
CA LEU A 6 14.22 -0.45 3.62
C LEU A 6 13.22 -0.41 2.45
N ASP A 7 13.39 -1.37 1.55
CA ASP A 7 12.51 -1.65 0.42
C ASP A 7 12.55 -3.14 0.09
N PHE A 8 11.39 -3.79 -0.03
CA PHE A 8 11.28 -5.20 -0.39
C PHE A 8 10.98 -5.36 -1.88
N GLU A 9 11.78 -6.18 -2.53
CA GLU A 9 11.49 -6.66 -3.88
C GLU A 9 10.82 -8.03 -3.82
N THR A 10 9.68 -8.16 -4.52
CA THR A 10 8.82 -9.35 -4.42
C THR A 10 8.40 -9.84 -5.80
N PHE A 11 8.06 -11.12 -5.89
CA PHE A 11 7.54 -11.71 -7.12
C PHE A 11 6.21 -11.07 -7.52
N TYR A 12 6.08 -10.70 -8.78
CA TYR A 12 4.82 -10.26 -9.37
C TYR A 12 4.73 -10.65 -10.84
N ASP A 13 3.49 -10.81 -11.33
CA ASP A 13 3.23 -11.09 -12.73
C ASP A 13 2.00 -10.32 -13.26
N LYS A 14 1.46 -10.75 -14.41
CA LYS A 14 0.30 -10.14 -15.05
C LYS A 14 -0.97 -10.25 -14.19
N ASP A 15 -1.14 -11.37 -13.49
CA ASP A 15 -2.37 -11.73 -12.79
C ASP A 15 -2.19 -11.61 -11.26
N PHE A 16 -0.95 -11.57 -10.78
CA PHE A 16 -0.56 -11.45 -9.39
C PHE A 16 0.28 -10.20 -9.16
N SER A 17 -0.34 -9.12 -8.71
CA SER A 17 0.32 -7.82 -8.46
C SER A 17 -0.55 -6.91 -7.61
N LEU A 18 0.05 -5.90 -6.98
CA LEU A 18 -0.66 -4.87 -6.21
C LEU A 18 -1.61 -4.00 -7.04
N SER A 19 -1.59 -4.09 -8.37
CA SER A 19 -2.60 -3.47 -9.24
C SER A 19 -3.88 -4.30 -9.38
N LYS A 20 -3.87 -5.55 -8.93
CA LYS A 20 -4.97 -6.52 -9.01
C LYS A 20 -5.50 -6.94 -7.66
N LEU A 21 -4.63 -6.99 -6.67
CA LEU A 21 -4.89 -7.50 -5.33
C LEU A 21 -4.67 -6.38 -4.32
N THR A 22 -5.37 -6.44 -3.21
CA THR A 22 -5.04 -5.63 -2.03
C THR A 22 -3.69 -6.08 -1.45
N THR A 23 -3.05 -5.24 -0.64
CA THR A 23 -1.80 -5.60 0.03
C THR A 23 -1.96 -6.87 0.87
N GLU A 24 -3.09 -7.04 1.55
CA GLU A 24 -3.36 -8.24 2.35
C GLU A 24 -3.46 -9.49 1.48
N GLU A 25 -4.29 -9.46 0.43
CA GLU A 25 -4.45 -10.57 -0.51
C GLU A 25 -3.11 -10.93 -1.16
N TYR A 26 -2.29 -9.93 -1.50
CA TYR A 26 -1.01 -10.15 -2.15
C TYR A 26 0.02 -10.76 -1.21
N VAL A 27 0.21 -10.22 -0.01
CA VAL A 27 1.24 -10.68 0.95
C VAL A 27 0.87 -12.03 1.57
N ARG A 28 -0.44 -12.34 1.73
CA ARG A 28 -0.90 -13.61 2.31
C ARG A 28 -1.15 -14.71 1.28
N ASP A 29 -1.02 -14.43 -0.02
CA ASP A 29 -1.21 -15.43 -1.07
C ASP A 29 -0.05 -16.42 -1.10
N ILE A 30 -0.34 -17.69 -1.40
CA ILE A 30 0.68 -18.75 -1.51
C ILE A 30 1.72 -18.47 -2.61
N ARG A 31 1.39 -17.62 -3.58
CA ARG A 31 2.31 -17.20 -4.65
C ARG A 31 3.32 -16.16 -4.21
N PHE A 32 3.09 -15.52 -3.05
CA PHE A 32 3.97 -14.47 -2.55
C PHE A 32 5.38 -15.00 -2.32
N GLU A 33 6.37 -14.25 -2.78
CA GLU A 33 7.77 -14.58 -2.63
C GLU A 33 8.59 -13.31 -2.52
N ILE A 34 9.48 -13.24 -1.54
CA ILE A 34 10.46 -12.17 -1.42
C ILE A 34 11.65 -12.53 -2.32
N ILE A 35 11.99 -11.64 -3.25
CA ILE A 35 13.21 -11.75 -4.07
C ILE A 35 14.41 -11.27 -3.27
N GLY A 36 14.23 -10.20 -2.50
CA GLY A 36 15.23 -9.67 -1.61
C GLY A 36 14.76 -8.40 -0.92
N VAL A 37 15.66 -7.82 -0.11
CA VAL A 37 15.42 -6.60 0.65
C VAL A 37 16.68 -5.73 0.65
N GLY A 38 16.51 -4.45 0.38
CA GLY A 38 17.51 -3.42 0.60
C GLY A 38 17.33 -2.82 1.99
N VAL A 39 18.40 -2.69 2.76
CA VAL A 39 18.37 -2.13 4.11
C VAL A 39 19.50 -1.13 4.30
N LYS A 40 19.16 0.05 4.82
CA LYS A 40 20.11 1.08 5.23
C LYS A 40 19.94 1.40 6.71
N LEU A 41 21.00 1.24 7.48
CA LEU A 41 21.04 1.62 8.89
C LEU A 41 21.61 3.05 9.04
N ASN A 42 20.79 3.97 9.50
CA ASN A 42 21.13 5.39 9.66
C ASN A 42 21.67 5.98 8.33
N ASP A 43 22.85 6.58 8.37
CA ASP A 43 23.58 7.13 7.22
C ASP A 43 24.67 6.19 6.68
N GLY A 44 24.65 4.91 7.08
CA GLY A 44 25.56 3.89 6.60
C GLY A 44 25.36 3.52 5.14
N GLU A 45 26.11 2.55 4.66
CA GLU A 45 25.90 1.97 3.33
C GLU A 45 24.59 1.19 3.28
N THR A 46 23.96 1.15 2.12
CA THR A 46 22.77 0.33 1.89
C THR A 46 23.21 -1.06 1.47
N GLU A 47 22.72 -2.07 2.16
CA GLU A 47 23.00 -3.48 1.88
C GLU A 47 21.81 -4.12 1.16
N TRP A 48 22.08 -5.10 0.31
CA TRP A 48 21.10 -5.93 -0.35
C TRP A 48 21.22 -7.38 0.13
N ALA A 49 20.14 -7.92 0.65
CA ALA A 49 20.02 -9.32 0.99
C ALA A 49 19.00 -10.02 0.09
N SER A 50 19.38 -11.14 -0.50
CA SER A 50 18.50 -11.98 -1.30
C SER A 50 18.74 -13.44 -0.95
N GLY A 51 17.67 -14.17 -0.66
CA GLY A 51 17.77 -15.54 -0.18
C GLY A 51 16.40 -16.18 -0.02
N THR A 52 16.39 -17.35 0.58
CA THR A 52 15.17 -18.01 1.06
C THR A 52 14.52 -17.18 2.16
N HIS A 53 13.28 -17.52 2.52
CA HIS A 53 12.59 -16.85 3.64
C HIS A 53 13.41 -16.92 4.95
N GLU A 54 14.06 -18.07 5.22
CA GLU A 54 14.90 -18.28 6.41
C GLU A 54 16.16 -17.40 6.36
N GLU A 55 16.84 -17.31 5.23
CA GLU A 55 18.03 -16.45 5.06
C GLU A 55 17.70 -14.97 5.20
N ILE A 56 16.55 -14.53 4.68
CA ILE A 56 16.06 -13.15 4.90
C ILE A 56 15.69 -12.94 6.37
N ALA A 57 15.06 -13.92 7.04
CA ALA A 57 14.74 -13.82 8.47
C ALA A 57 15.99 -13.70 9.32
N ASP A 58 17.03 -14.50 9.03
CA ASP A 58 18.33 -14.43 9.73
C ASP A 58 19.00 -13.06 9.55
N TYR A 59 19.01 -12.54 8.33
CA TYR A 59 19.54 -11.20 8.04
C TYR A 59 18.76 -10.11 8.79
N LEU A 60 17.43 -10.17 8.77
CA LEU A 60 16.60 -9.21 9.48
C LEU A 60 16.76 -9.30 11.01
N ALA A 61 17.10 -10.47 11.55
CA ALA A 61 17.34 -10.65 12.99
C ALA A 61 18.58 -9.91 13.52
N GLU A 62 19.47 -9.44 12.64
CA GLU A 62 20.66 -8.67 13.04
C GLU A 62 20.31 -7.25 13.55
N PHE A 63 19.11 -6.76 13.28
CA PHE A 63 18.68 -5.38 13.61
C PHE A 63 17.87 -5.31 14.91
N HIS A 64 18.04 -4.23 15.66
CA HIS A 64 17.31 -3.96 16.91
C HIS A 64 15.98 -3.21 16.66
N TRP A 65 15.01 -3.91 16.06
CA TRP A 65 13.74 -3.33 15.59
C TRP A 65 12.93 -2.62 16.67
N SER A 66 12.80 -3.21 17.87
CA SER A 66 11.98 -2.65 18.96
C SER A 66 12.48 -1.29 19.48
N GLU A 67 13.70 -0.92 19.15
CA GLU A 67 14.31 0.36 19.52
C GLU A 67 14.53 1.29 18.32
N SER A 68 14.10 0.87 17.11
CA SER A 68 14.36 1.56 15.86
C SER A 68 13.10 2.20 15.27
N MET A 69 13.30 3.17 14.39
CA MET A 69 12.31 3.69 13.45
C MET A 69 12.50 2.98 12.12
N VAL A 70 11.41 2.59 11.48
CA VAL A 70 11.42 2.02 10.13
C VAL A 70 10.85 3.02 9.14
N LEU A 71 11.54 3.20 8.04
CA LEU A 71 11.21 4.11 6.95
C LEU A 71 11.15 3.32 5.63
N ALA A 72 10.06 3.51 4.88
CA ALA A 72 9.97 3.06 3.50
C ALA A 72 9.21 4.10 2.64
N HIS A 73 9.09 3.84 1.36
CA HIS A 73 8.22 4.61 0.47
C HIS A 73 6.95 3.81 0.15
N ASN A 74 5.84 4.10 0.80
CA ASN A 74 4.64 3.29 0.92
C ASN A 74 4.81 2.17 1.96
N THR A 75 5.24 2.56 3.13
CA THR A 75 5.56 1.69 4.29
C THR A 75 4.43 0.72 4.68
N LEU A 76 3.20 0.98 4.25
CA LEU A 76 2.09 0.06 4.45
C LEU A 76 2.40 -1.33 3.85
N PHE A 77 3.09 -1.38 2.71
CA PHE A 77 3.49 -2.62 2.05
C PHE A 77 4.65 -3.32 2.78
N ASP A 78 5.76 -2.62 2.94
CA ASP A 78 6.98 -3.16 3.58
C ASP A 78 6.74 -3.48 5.06
N GLY A 79 5.97 -2.65 5.73
CA GLY A 79 5.58 -2.87 7.11
C GLY A 79 4.66 -4.09 7.28
N ALA A 80 3.78 -4.37 6.32
CA ALA A 80 2.98 -5.58 6.32
C ALA A 80 3.87 -6.83 6.18
N ILE A 81 4.86 -6.80 5.28
CA ILE A 81 5.83 -7.90 5.13
C ILE A 81 6.60 -8.12 6.44
N LEU A 82 7.20 -7.07 7.00
CA LEU A 82 7.94 -7.16 8.26
C LEU A 82 7.10 -7.72 9.41
N SER A 83 5.88 -7.21 9.55
CA SER A 83 5.02 -7.59 10.68
C SER A 83 4.37 -8.96 10.50
N TRP A 84 3.83 -9.23 9.30
CA TRP A 84 3.01 -10.43 9.12
C TRP A 84 3.82 -11.70 8.84
N LEU A 85 5.00 -11.56 8.22
CA LEU A 85 5.84 -12.70 7.87
C LEU A 85 7.00 -12.92 8.83
N PHE A 86 7.48 -11.87 9.50
CA PHE A 86 8.63 -11.93 10.40
C PHE A 86 8.32 -11.51 11.86
N ASP A 87 7.07 -11.15 12.18
CA ASP A 87 6.65 -10.62 13.50
C ASP A 87 7.50 -9.44 14.01
N ILE A 88 8.05 -8.64 13.07
CA ILE A 88 8.88 -7.48 13.38
C ILE A 88 7.99 -6.26 13.66
N LYS A 89 8.21 -5.63 14.82
CA LYS A 89 7.43 -4.49 15.31
C LYS A 89 8.36 -3.37 15.76
N PRO A 90 8.69 -2.42 14.89
CA PRO A 90 9.55 -1.30 15.25
C PRO A 90 8.84 -0.33 16.20
N LYS A 91 9.63 0.55 16.81
CA LYS A 91 9.12 1.58 17.72
C LYS A 91 8.30 2.64 17.00
N VAL A 92 8.63 2.98 15.76
CA VAL A 92 7.95 3.99 14.95
C VAL A 92 7.98 3.57 13.48
N TRP A 93 6.85 3.74 12.80
CA TRP A 93 6.73 3.63 11.37
C TRP A 93 6.77 5.01 10.72
N LEU A 94 7.58 5.20 9.69
CA LEU A 94 7.72 6.42 8.91
C LEU A 94 7.44 6.09 7.44
N ASP A 95 6.85 7.04 6.70
CA ASP A 95 6.45 6.83 5.30
C ASP A 95 6.63 8.10 4.47
N THR A 96 7.55 8.05 3.51
CA THR A 96 7.80 9.18 2.62
C THR A 96 6.67 9.46 1.63
N LEU A 97 5.86 8.46 1.26
CA LEU A 97 4.66 8.67 0.43
C LEU A 97 3.61 9.48 1.20
N CYS A 98 3.33 9.10 2.44
CA CYS A 98 2.40 9.84 3.31
C CYS A 98 2.89 11.27 3.57
N MET A 99 4.20 11.44 3.84
CA MET A 99 4.80 12.77 4.00
C MET A 99 4.65 13.61 2.73
N GLY A 100 4.96 13.03 1.56
CA GLY A 100 4.83 13.69 0.27
C GLY A 100 3.39 14.15 -0.02
N ARG A 101 2.39 13.31 0.27
CA ARG A 101 0.97 13.65 0.15
C ARG A 101 0.54 14.76 1.09
N ALA A 102 1.05 14.76 2.32
CA ALA A 102 0.75 15.83 3.29
C ALA A 102 1.34 17.19 2.86
N VAL A 103 2.52 17.18 2.22
CA VAL A 103 3.19 18.43 1.77
C VAL A 103 2.66 18.95 0.44
N HIS A 104 2.39 18.06 -0.52
CA HIS A 104 2.09 18.43 -1.92
C HIS A 104 0.62 18.24 -2.32
N GLY A 105 -0.18 17.58 -1.48
CA GLY A 105 -1.55 17.20 -1.81
C GLY A 105 -1.63 15.92 -2.64
N ILE A 106 -2.85 15.44 -2.84
CA ILE A 106 -3.14 14.17 -3.54
C ILE A 106 -3.19 14.32 -5.06
N GLU A 107 -3.28 15.54 -5.57
CA GLU A 107 -3.29 15.84 -7.01
C GLU A 107 -1.90 15.70 -7.66
N VAL A 108 -0.86 15.62 -6.84
CA VAL A 108 0.52 15.44 -7.27
C VAL A 108 0.89 13.97 -7.16
N SER A 109 1.58 13.44 -8.18
CA SER A 109 2.07 12.06 -8.11
C SER A 109 2.97 11.87 -6.89
N GLY A 110 2.59 10.91 -6.03
CA GLY A 110 3.36 10.53 -4.85
C GLY A 110 4.38 9.43 -5.10
N SER A 111 4.57 8.95 -6.35
CA SER A 111 5.54 7.90 -6.63
C SER A 111 6.97 8.33 -6.27
N LEU A 112 7.81 7.38 -5.83
CA LEU A 112 9.21 7.66 -5.48
C LEU A 112 9.94 8.37 -6.62
N LYS A 113 9.72 7.95 -7.87
CA LYS A 113 10.25 8.60 -9.07
C LYS A 113 9.88 10.08 -9.13
N ALA A 114 8.57 10.39 -9.04
CA ALA A 114 8.10 11.77 -9.16
C ALA A 114 8.59 12.64 -7.98
N MET A 115 8.69 12.07 -6.79
CA MET A 115 9.22 12.77 -5.62
C MET A 115 10.72 12.99 -5.73
N ALA A 116 11.50 11.99 -6.18
CA ALA A 116 12.92 12.12 -6.40
C ALA A 116 13.25 13.22 -7.44
N GLU A 117 12.53 13.25 -8.56
CA GLU A 117 12.65 14.30 -9.58
C GLU A 117 12.29 15.68 -9.00
N ARG A 118 11.20 15.80 -8.25
CA ARG A 118 10.75 17.06 -7.63
C ARG A 118 11.76 17.62 -6.64
N TYR A 119 12.41 16.77 -5.86
CA TYR A 119 13.41 17.18 -4.87
C TYR A 119 14.84 17.23 -5.44
N GLY A 120 15.04 16.79 -6.68
CA GLY A 120 16.36 16.78 -7.32
C GLY A 120 17.37 15.87 -6.64
N ILE A 121 16.91 14.74 -6.07
CA ILE A 121 17.74 13.84 -5.25
C ILE A 121 18.23 12.59 -6.01
N GLY A 122 17.87 12.44 -7.26
CA GLY A 122 18.30 11.33 -8.12
C GLY A 122 17.22 10.86 -9.09
N GLN A 123 17.47 9.75 -9.73
CA GLN A 123 16.55 9.10 -10.68
C GLN A 123 16.29 7.66 -10.27
N LYS A 124 15.02 7.26 -10.32
CA LYS A 124 14.61 5.87 -10.12
C LYS A 124 14.95 5.05 -11.37
N GLY A 125 15.53 3.86 -11.18
CA GLY A 125 15.80 2.90 -12.24
C GLY A 125 14.53 2.32 -12.88
N THR A 126 14.71 1.45 -13.86
CA THR A 126 13.63 0.77 -14.61
C THR A 126 13.76 -0.74 -14.61
N GLU A 127 14.72 -1.29 -13.89
CA GLU A 127 15.09 -2.71 -13.82
C GLU A 127 13.96 -3.60 -13.32
N VAL A 128 13.04 -3.04 -12.56
CA VAL A 128 11.82 -3.73 -12.10
C VAL A 128 11.01 -4.32 -13.26
N LEU A 129 11.07 -3.72 -14.45
CA LEU A 129 10.34 -4.23 -15.62
C LEU A 129 10.86 -5.59 -16.11
N ASP A 130 12.15 -5.87 -15.90
CA ASP A 130 12.81 -7.12 -16.28
C ASP A 130 12.57 -8.24 -15.26
N ALA A 131 12.10 -7.91 -14.06
CA ALA A 131 11.77 -8.85 -12.99
C ALA A 131 10.37 -9.46 -13.13
N LYS A 132 9.51 -8.89 -13.98
CA LYS A 132 8.12 -9.33 -14.12
C LYS A 132 8.01 -10.80 -14.52
N GLY A 133 7.32 -11.59 -13.69
CA GLY A 133 7.08 -13.01 -13.89
C GLY A 133 8.26 -13.90 -13.53
N LYS A 134 9.34 -13.35 -12.98
CA LYS A 134 10.49 -14.09 -12.49
C LYS A 134 10.42 -14.30 -10.98
N ARG A 135 10.57 -15.55 -10.57
CA ARG A 135 10.86 -15.93 -9.19
C ARG A 135 12.34 -15.79 -8.91
N ARG A 136 12.73 -15.80 -7.64
CA ARG A 136 14.14 -15.65 -7.29
C ARG A 136 15.05 -16.66 -8.02
N GLU A 137 14.61 -17.90 -8.17
CA GLU A 137 15.35 -18.95 -8.87
C GLU A 137 15.50 -18.75 -10.38
N ASP A 138 14.69 -17.89 -10.98
CA ASP A 138 14.73 -17.58 -12.41
C ASP A 138 15.78 -16.51 -12.75
N PHE A 139 16.35 -15.85 -11.75
CA PHE A 139 17.39 -14.84 -11.95
C PHE A 139 18.75 -15.50 -12.05
N THR A 140 19.56 -15.05 -13.01
CA THR A 140 21.00 -15.28 -12.96
C THR A 140 21.64 -14.38 -11.90
N ASP A 141 22.84 -14.76 -11.40
CA ASP A 141 23.56 -13.95 -10.41
C ASP A 141 23.76 -12.49 -10.87
N ALA A 142 24.03 -12.28 -12.16
CA ALA A 142 24.22 -10.95 -12.74
C ALA A 142 22.90 -10.14 -12.80
N GLU A 143 21.78 -10.80 -13.05
CA GLU A 143 20.45 -10.15 -13.03
C GLU A 143 20.04 -9.83 -11.60
N LEU A 144 20.26 -10.77 -10.66
CA LEU A 144 19.95 -10.56 -9.25
C LEU A 144 20.79 -9.43 -8.64
N SER A 145 22.06 -9.34 -9.00
CA SER A 145 22.92 -8.20 -8.60
C SER A 145 22.38 -6.86 -9.10
N ARG A 146 22.01 -6.77 -10.38
CA ARG A 146 21.43 -5.53 -10.94
C ARG A 146 20.10 -5.18 -10.31
N TYR A 147 19.30 -6.20 -9.95
CA TYR A 147 18.03 -5.96 -9.27
C TYR A 147 18.27 -5.47 -7.83
N GLY A 148 19.33 -5.98 -7.17
CA GLY A 148 19.82 -5.45 -5.91
C GLY A 148 20.27 -3.98 -6.01
N ASP A 149 21.06 -3.64 -7.04
CA ASP A 149 21.47 -2.24 -7.28
C ASP A 149 20.27 -1.31 -7.46
N TYR A 150 19.21 -1.79 -8.14
CA TYR A 150 17.95 -1.06 -8.26
C TYR A 150 17.28 -0.84 -6.89
N CYS A 151 17.15 -1.88 -6.07
CA CYS A 151 16.57 -1.80 -4.72
C CYS A 151 17.39 -0.88 -3.81
N ILE A 152 18.72 -0.98 -3.85
CA ILE A 152 19.64 -0.08 -3.13
C ILE A 152 19.36 1.37 -3.51
N ASN A 153 19.22 1.67 -4.81
CA ASN A 153 18.91 3.02 -5.26
C ASN A 153 17.56 3.51 -4.73
N ASP A 154 16.53 2.68 -4.68
CA ASP A 154 15.21 3.05 -4.14
C ASP A 154 15.28 3.35 -2.63
N VAL A 155 16.05 2.58 -1.86
CA VAL A 155 16.33 2.85 -0.44
C VAL A 155 17.05 4.18 -0.26
N GLU A 156 18.10 4.46 -1.06
CA GLU A 156 18.84 5.72 -1.02
C GLU A 156 17.95 6.92 -1.36
N LEU A 157 17.11 6.81 -2.40
CA LEU A 157 16.15 7.85 -2.76
C LEU A 157 15.13 8.09 -1.64
N THR A 158 14.64 7.02 -1.00
CA THR A 158 13.70 7.10 0.12
C THR A 158 14.32 7.79 1.33
N TYR A 159 15.54 7.42 1.71
CA TYR A 159 16.29 8.05 2.79
C TYR A 159 16.55 9.54 2.51
N ASN A 160 17.04 9.87 1.32
CA ASN A 160 17.31 11.25 0.93
C ASN A 160 16.03 12.10 0.86
N LEU A 161 14.93 11.53 0.38
CA LEU A 161 13.61 12.18 0.36
C LEU A 161 13.14 12.50 1.78
N PHE A 162 13.25 11.54 2.69
CA PHE A 162 12.93 11.73 4.11
C PHE A 162 13.77 12.84 4.73
N ALA A 163 15.09 12.82 4.56
CA ALA A 163 16.00 13.82 5.10
C ALA A 163 15.66 15.24 4.62
N ASN A 164 15.31 15.39 3.33
CA ASN A 164 14.89 16.67 2.75
C ASN A 164 13.56 17.18 3.33
N MET A 165 12.59 16.31 3.54
CA MET A 165 11.28 16.70 4.07
C MET A 165 11.30 16.93 5.58
N LEU A 166 12.05 16.13 6.34
CA LEU A 166 12.01 16.08 7.81
C LEU A 166 12.23 17.43 8.48
N SER A 167 13.11 18.26 7.93
CA SER A 167 13.47 19.57 8.52
C SER A 167 12.27 20.54 8.62
N LYS A 168 11.27 20.38 7.77
CA LYS A 168 10.07 21.22 7.70
C LYS A 168 8.78 20.47 8.04
N PHE A 169 8.87 19.17 8.30
CA PHE A 169 7.69 18.33 8.54
C PHE A 169 7.31 18.34 10.02
N PRO A 170 6.04 18.61 10.36
CA PRO A 170 5.60 18.67 11.75
C PRO A 170 5.71 17.31 12.45
N ARG A 171 6.33 17.27 13.63
CA ARG A 171 6.44 16.02 14.40
C ARG A 171 5.10 15.38 14.76
N LYS A 172 4.04 16.18 14.87
CA LYS A 172 2.68 15.66 15.14
C LYS A 172 2.16 14.85 13.96
N GLU A 173 2.45 15.29 12.74
CA GLU A 173 2.05 14.57 11.53
C GLU A 173 2.78 13.23 11.39
N LEU A 174 4.06 13.14 11.78
CA LEU A 174 4.77 11.86 11.82
C LEU A 174 4.09 10.86 12.76
N ARG A 175 3.54 11.33 13.90
CA ARG A 175 2.79 10.46 14.82
C ARG A 175 1.46 10.02 14.25
N ILE A 176 0.80 10.87 13.45
CA ILE A 176 -0.44 10.51 12.76
C ILE A 176 -0.16 9.45 11.69
N ILE A 177 0.93 9.61 10.94
CA ILE A 177 1.39 8.62 9.96
C ILE A 177 1.65 7.28 10.65
N ASP A 178 2.45 7.24 11.72
CA ASP A 178 2.72 6.02 12.50
C ASP A 178 1.43 5.37 13.01
N ALA A 179 0.51 6.13 13.59
CA ALA A 179 -0.76 5.61 14.10
C ALA A 179 -1.63 5.03 12.96
N THR A 180 -1.68 5.69 11.82
CA THR A 180 -2.46 5.24 10.65
C THR A 180 -1.88 3.95 10.07
N LEU A 181 -0.55 3.86 9.94
CA LEU A 181 0.12 2.65 9.47
C LEU A 181 -0.15 1.47 10.42
N ARG A 182 -0.08 1.70 11.73
CA ARG A 182 -0.36 0.66 12.74
C ARG A 182 -1.77 0.10 12.66
N MET A 183 -2.77 0.89 12.28
CA MET A 183 -4.15 0.41 12.12
C MET A 183 -4.24 -0.73 11.10
N PHE A 184 -3.38 -0.74 10.09
CA PHE A 184 -3.32 -1.77 9.07
C PHE A 184 -2.25 -2.83 9.38
N ILE A 185 -1.03 -2.41 9.71
CA ILE A 185 0.11 -3.30 9.90
C ILE A 185 -0.06 -4.15 11.18
N HIS A 186 -0.64 -3.58 12.23
CA HIS A 186 -0.88 -4.23 13.53
C HIS A 186 -2.34 -4.10 13.95
N PRO A 187 -3.30 -4.73 13.23
CA PRO A 187 -4.70 -4.64 13.59
C PRO A 187 -4.93 -5.21 15.00
N VAL A 188 -5.67 -4.46 15.82
CA VAL A 188 -5.98 -4.82 17.21
C VAL A 188 -7.48 -5.04 17.44
N LEU A 189 -8.30 -4.82 16.41
CA LEU A 189 -9.74 -5.04 16.47
C LEU A 189 -10.06 -6.39 15.87
N ASP A 190 -10.72 -7.24 16.67
CA ASP A 190 -11.29 -8.48 16.18
C ASP A 190 -12.67 -8.22 15.59
N LEU A 191 -12.95 -8.89 14.48
CA LEU A 191 -14.23 -8.83 13.81
C LEU A 191 -15.15 -9.94 14.32
N ASP A 192 -16.32 -9.58 14.82
CA ASP A 192 -17.39 -10.56 15.08
C ASP A 192 -18.07 -10.93 13.74
N LEU A 193 -17.49 -11.93 13.06
CA LEU A 193 -17.97 -12.38 11.75
C LEU A 193 -19.42 -12.86 11.81
N GLY A 194 -19.82 -13.57 12.88
CA GLY A 194 -21.18 -14.07 13.03
C GLY A 194 -22.21 -12.94 13.11
N LEU A 195 -21.91 -11.89 13.89
CA LEU A 195 -22.77 -10.72 13.97
C LEU A 195 -22.81 -9.96 12.64
N LEU A 196 -21.66 -9.83 11.95
CA LEU A 196 -21.57 -9.14 10.67
C LEU A 196 -22.36 -9.87 9.57
N GLU A 197 -22.26 -11.20 9.49
CA GLU A 197 -22.99 -12.03 8.54
C GLU A 197 -24.50 -11.94 8.78
N THR A 198 -24.95 -12.07 10.04
CA THR A 198 -26.35 -11.88 10.41
C THR A 198 -26.87 -10.51 9.99
N HIS A 199 -26.13 -9.45 10.32
CA HIS A 199 -26.49 -8.09 9.93
C HIS A 199 -26.54 -7.89 8.41
N LEU A 200 -25.62 -8.52 7.66
CA LEU A 200 -25.63 -8.48 6.20
C LEU A 200 -26.87 -9.13 5.61
N GLU A 201 -27.33 -10.26 6.19
CA GLU A 201 -28.57 -10.93 5.79
C GLU A 201 -29.78 -10.04 6.09
N ASP A 202 -29.89 -9.52 7.32
CA ASP A 202 -30.96 -8.60 7.72
C ASP A 202 -31.08 -7.39 6.78
N ILE A 203 -29.95 -6.78 6.40
CA ILE A 203 -29.94 -5.62 5.48
C ILE A 203 -30.34 -6.03 4.06
N LYS A 204 -29.98 -7.23 3.59
CA LYS A 204 -30.44 -7.75 2.29
C LYS A 204 -31.95 -7.96 2.28
N ASP A 205 -32.49 -8.58 3.32
CA ASP A 205 -33.91 -8.84 3.47
C ASP A 205 -34.71 -7.53 3.55
N GLN A 206 -34.29 -6.59 4.39
CA GLN A 206 -34.90 -5.25 4.49
C GLN A 206 -34.91 -4.53 3.14
N LYS A 207 -33.81 -4.62 2.38
CA LYS A 207 -33.74 -4.02 1.06
C LYS A 207 -34.69 -4.68 0.07
N ASP A 208 -34.81 -6.00 0.10
CA ASP A 208 -35.69 -6.71 -0.81
C ASP A 208 -37.18 -6.46 -0.45
N ASP A 209 -37.50 -6.36 0.84
CA ASP A 209 -38.81 -5.94 1.32
C ASP A 209 -39.17 -4.52 0.84
N LEU A 210 -38.26 -3.58 0.98
CA LEU A 210 -38.47 -2.18 0.50
C LEU A 210 -38.68 -2.12 -1.02
N LEU A 211 -37.92 -2.91 -1.78
CA LEU A 211 -38.11 -2.99 -3.22
C LEU A 211 -39.46 -3.60 -3.60
N ALA A 212 -39.90 -4.62 -2.86
CA ALA A 212 -41.21 -5.23 -3.04
C ALA A 212 -42.35 -4.28 -2.66
N GLU A 213 -42.24 -3.59 -1.53
CA GLU A 213 -43.21 -2.58 -1.08
C GLU A 213 -43.36 -1.44 -2.11
N ALA A 214 -42.23 -0.94 -2.63
CA ALA A 214 -42.23 0.08 -3.68
C ALA A 214 -42.64 -0.46 -5.06
N ASN A 215 -42.79 -1.78 -5.20
CA ASN A 215 -43.05 -2.46 -6.47
C ASN A 215 -42.06 -2.09 -7.58
N VAL A 216 -40.78 -2.03 -7.27
CA VAL A 216 -39.70 -1.68 -8.19
C VAL A 216 -38.56 -2.67 -8.13
N SER A 217 -37.82 -2.78 -9.24
CA SER A 217 -36.60 -3.58 -9.24
C SER A 217 -35.36 -2.68 -8.99
N LYS A 218 -34.28 -3.31 -8.47
CA LYS A 218 -32.98 -2.61 -8.36
C LYS A 218 -32.54 -2.00 -9.70
N LYS A 219 -32.80 -2.68 -10.84
CA LYS A 219 -32.47 -2.18 -12.16
C LYS A 219 -33.23 -0.90 -12.55
N ASP A 220 -34.46 -0.76 -12.09
CA ASP A 220 -35.26 0.43 -12.36
C ASP A 220 -34.72 1.63 -11.56
N LEU A 221 -34.32 1.40 -10.30
CA LEU A 221 -33.69 2.45 -9.47
C LEU A 221 -32.29 2.84 -9.98
N MET A 222 -31.57 1.94 -10.64
CA MET A 222 -30.25 2.23 -11.22
C MET A 222 -30.34 2.95 -12.58
N SER A 223 -31.49 3.03 -13.19
CA SER A 223 -31.73 3.75 -14.44
C SER A 223 -32.21 5.16 -14.13
N ASN A 224 -31.42 6.18 -14.45
CA ASN A 224 -31.81 7.58 -14.23
C ASN A 224 -33.17 7.92 -14.83
N GLN A 225 -33.48 7.42 -16.04
CA GLN A 225 -34.74 7.64 -16.70
C GLN A 225 -35.90 7.00 -15.94
N LYS A 226 -35.81 5.69 -15.64
CA LYS A 226 -36.86 4.97 -14.92
C LYS A 226 -37.06 5.49 -13.49
N PHE A 227 -35.97 5.89 -12.83
CA PHE A 227 -36.04 6.49 -11.50
C PHE A 227 -36.75 7.86 -11.55
N ALA A 228 -36.48 8.67 -12.57
CA ALA A 228 -37.19 9.92 -12.77
C ALA A 228 -38.70 9.69 -13.02
N GLU A 229 -39.06 8.72 -13.87
CA GLU A 229 -40.44 8.32 -14.13
C GLU A 229 -41.16 7.85 -12.85
N LEU A 230 -40.46 7.07 -12.02
CA LEU A 230 -40.95 6.62 -10.72
C LEU A 230 -41.24 7.81 -9.78
N LEU A 231 -40.29 8.75 -9.65
CA LEU A 231 -40.45 9.95 -8.83
C LEU A 231 -41.63 10.80 -9.29
N CYS A 232 -41.76 10.98 -10.61
CA CYS A 232 -42.95 11.70 -11.17
C CYS A 232 -44.25 11.00 -10.82
N GLY A 233 -44.29 9.67 -10.80
CA GLY A 233 -45.45 8.87 -10.39
C GLY A 233 -45.86 9.11 -8.95
N TYR A 234 -44.90 9.44 -8.07
CA TYR A 234 -45.10 9.82 -6.67
C TYR A 234 -45.33 11.35 -6.49
N GLY A 235 -45.45 12.13 -7.58
CA GLY A 235 -45.66 13.57 -7.53
C GLY A 235 -44.38 14.36 -7.19
N VAL A 236 -43.22 13.76 -7.29
CA VAL A 236 -41.91 14.39 -7.07
C VAL A 236 -41.29 14.73 -8.42
N GLU A 237 -41.04 16.00 -8.69
CA GLU A 237 -40.35 16.42 -9.92
C GLU A 237 -38.83 16.29 -9.71
N PRO A 238 -38.13 15.36 -10.44
CA PRO A 238 -36.71 15.12 -10.23
C PRO A 238 -35.88 16.25 -10.83
N PRO A 239 -34.81 16.71 -10.15
CA PRO A 239 -33.91 17.70 -10.72
C PRO A 239 -33.18 17.10 -11.95
N MET A 240 -33.31 17.76 -13.09
CA MET A 240 -32.68 17.34 -14.34
C MET A 240 -31.34 18.04 -14.54
N LYS A 241 -30.27 17.27 -14.76
CA LYS A 241 -28.95 17.82 -15.13
C LYS A 241 -28.74 17.61 -16.64
N VAL A 242 -28.48 18.70 -17.34
CA VAL A 242 -28.10 18.61 -18.76
C VAL A 242 -26.68 18.03 -18.85
N SER A 243 -26.51 16.95 -19.62
CA SER A 243 -25.18 16.40 -19.87
C SER A 243 -24.36 17.40 -20.70
N PRO A 244 -23.11 17.72 -20.31
CA PRO A 244 -22.26 18.61 -21.09
C PRO A 244 -21.81 18.01 -22.45
N THR A 245 -22.16 16.75 -22.70
CA THR A 245 -21.75 15.98 -23.91
C THR A 245 -22.88 15.67 -24.88
N THR A 246 -24.07 16.24 -24.70
CA THR A 246 -25.22 16.16 -25.64
C THR A 246 -25.67 17.53 -26.08
#